data_1e77c721308f02302eaaa7c13d8da80e
#
_entry.id   1e77c721308f02302eaaa7c13d8da80e
#
_cell.length_a   1.000
_cell.length_b   1.000
_cell.length_c   1.000
_cell.angle_alpha   90.00
_cell.angle_beta   90.00
_cell.angle_gamma   90.00
#
_symmetry.space_group_name_H-M   'P 1'
#
loop_
_entity.id
_entity.type
_entity.pdbx_description
1 polymer ?
#
loop_
_entity_poly.entity_id
_entity_poly.type
_entity_poly.pdbx_seq_one_letter_code
_entity_poly.pdbx_strand_id
1 'polypeptide(L)'
;MKPYIGVKVINAKPMTRLEYNSFRGWDVPTDENPDDEGFLVEYTDGGKANTKAFVGYVSWSPKTVFEKAYRQIKSLNFGLAVEAMKQGAKVSRSGWNGKNMHIQLVSMSTLPPGHLPYIEMKTVDDKRVPWLASQTDLLAEDWSVVND
;
A
#
# COMPACT_ATOMS: atom_id res chain seq x y z
N MET A 1 -0.81 23.37 -15.36
CA MET A 1 -0.66 22.07 -14.67
C MET A 1 -2.04 21.48 -14.39
N LYS A 2 -2.15 20.15 -14.34
CA LYS A 2 -3.42 19.44 -14.02
C LYS A 2 -3.21 18.61 -12.75
N PRO A 3 -4.19 18.51 -11.84
CA PRO A 3 -4.11 17.63 -10.65
C PRO A 3 -4.22 16.15 -11.07
N TYR A 4 -3.55 15.27 -10.32
CA TYR A 4 -3.61 13.82 -10.48
C TYR A 4 -3.72 13.16 -9.10
N ILE A 5 -4.43 12.04 -9.02
CA ILE A 5 -4.43 11.13 -7.89
C ILE A 5 -3.81 9.82 -8.36
N GLY A 6 -2.90 9.26 -7.58
CA GLY A 6 -2.24 8.00 -7.91
C GLY A 6 -1.97 7.16 -6.68
N VAL A 7 -1.70 5.88 -6.89
CA VAL A 7 -1.28 4.93 -5.87
C VAL A 7 0.07 4.33 -6.23
N LYS A 8 0.90 4.09 -5.20
CA LYS A 8 2.20 3.43 -5.33
C LYS A 8 2.38 2.42 -4.20
N VAL A 9 3.04 1.31 -4.51
CA VAL A 9 3.61 0.41 -3.50
C VAL A 9 5.06 0.82 -3.28
N ILE A 10 5.43 1.08 -2.04
CA ILE A 10 6.76 1.54 -1.65
C ILE A 10 7.24 0.77 -0.42
N ASN A 11 8.54 0.77 -0.19
CA ASN A 11 9.11 0.41 1.10
C ASN A 11 9.45 1.69 1.86
N ALA A 12 9.21 1.71 3.17
CA ALA A 12 9.56 2.86 3.98
C ALA A 12 9.97 2.44 5.39
N LYS A 13 10.84 3.25 6.00
CA LYS A 13 11.17 3.14 7.42
C LYS A 13 11.25 4.54 8.05
N PRO A 14 10.88 4.68 9.34
CA PRO A 14 11.07 5.93 10.07
C PRO A 14 12.54 6.35 10.03
N MET A 15 12.77 7.64 9.81
CA MET A 15 14.11 8.22 9.75
C MET A 15 14.00 9.74 9.90
N THR A 16 14.74 10.33 10.84
CA THR A 16 14.82 11.78 10.98
C THR A 16 15.53 12.42 9.79
N ARG A 17 15.41 13.73 9.66
CA ARG A 17 16.13 14.48 8.62
C ARG A 17 17.64 14.31 8.76
N LEU A 18 18.18 14.40 9.99
CA LEU A 18 19.60 14.19 10.24
C LEU A 18 20.08 12.81 9.84
N GLU A 19 19.33 11.78 10.23
CA GLU A 19 19.69 10.38 9.89
C GLU A 19 19.69 10.18 8.38
N TYR A 20 18.70 10.72 7.65
CA TYR A 20 18.66 10.61 6.19
C TYR A 20 19.81 11.37 5.53
N ASN A 21 20.09 12.60 5.95
CA ASN A 21 21.19 13.38 5.40
C ASN A 21 22.55 12.69 5.67
N SER A 22 22.76 12.19 6.90
CA SER A 22 23.96 11.41 7.24
C SER A 22 24.09 10.15 6.38
N PHE A 23 23.00 9.42 6.18
CA PHE A 23 22.97 8.26 5.27
C PHE A 23 23.33 8.64 3.81
N ARG A 24 22.96 9.83 3.36
CA ARG A 24 23.31 10.34 2.03
C ARG A 24 24.72 10.95 1.96
N GLY A 25 25.39 11.16 3.08
CA GLY A 25 26.64 11.89 3.16
C GLY A 25 26.47 13.41 2.92
N TRP A 26 25.33 13.95 3.31
CA TRP A 26 24.99 15.37 3.16
C TRP A 26 24.94 16.06 4.51
N ASP A 27 25.28 17.35 4.54
CA ASP A 27 25.02 18.19 5.68
C ASP A 27 23.54 18.58 5.72
N VAL A 28 23.00 18.78 6.93
CA VAL A 28 21.66 19.36 7.09
C VAL A 28 21.75 20.85 6.81
N PRO A 29 20.94 21.41 5.90
CA PRO A 29 20.88 22.85 5.68
C PRO A 29 20.56 23.62 6.97
N THR A 30 21.14 24.80 7.12
CA THR A 30 21.02 25.61 8.37
C THR A 30 19.61 26.12 8.65
N ASP A 31 18.76 26.15 7.63
CA ASP A 31 17.34 26.54 7.69
C ASP A 31 16.38 25.34 7.90
N GLU A 32 16.93 24.13 8.03
CA GLU A 32 16.17 22.90 8.28
C GLU A 32 16.46 22.35 9.69
N ASN A 33 15.42 21.76 10.32
CA ASN A 33 15.56 21.14 11.63
C ASN A 33 16.05 19.68 11.50
N PRO A 34 17.22 19.34 12.06
CA PRO A 34 17.75 17.97 12.01
C PRO A 34 16.87 16.94 12.70
N ASP A 35 16.05 17.34 13.68
CA ASP A 35 15.18 16.45 14.45
C ASP A 35 13.81 16.24 13.81
N ASP A 36 13.56 16.81 12.62
CA ASP A 36 12.30 16.59 11.92
C ASP A 36 12.08 15.11 11.68
N GLU A 37 10.95 14.61 12.20
CA GLU A 37 10.51 13.23 11.96
C GLU A 37 10.04 13.04 10.52
N GLY A 38 10.40 11.90 9.95
CA GLY A 38 10.02 11.54 8.59
C GLY A 38 10.26 10.08 8.28
N PHE A 39 10.33 9.78 7.00
CA PHE A 39 10.54 8.43 6.49
C PHE A 39 11.54 8.45 5.34
N LEU A 40 12.49 7.50 5.36
CA LEU A 40 13.14 7.08 4.13
C LEU A 40 12.11 6.27 3.33
N VAL A 41 11.92 6.65 2.07
CA VAL A 41 10.99 6.00 1.13
C VAL A 41 11.79 5.41 -0.01
N GLU A 42 11.64 4.12 -0.26
CA GLU A 42 12.19 3.43 -1.43
C GLU A 42 11.08 3.17 -2.45
N TYR A 43 11.26 3.68 -3.65
CA TYR A 43 10.33 3.45 -4.77
C TYR A 43 10.73 2.19 -5.52
N THR A 44 9.80 1.23 -5.59
CA THR A 44 10.02 -0.09 -6.21
C THR A 44 9.48 -0.19 -7.64
N ASP A 45 8.79 0.86 -8.11
CA ASP A 45 8.08 0.91 -9.39
C ASP A 45 8.96 1.35 -10.59
N GLY A 46 10.25 1.29 -10.44
CA GLY A 46 11.22 1.67 -11.46
C GLY A 46 11.98 2.95 -11.11
N GLY A 47 12.89 3.31 -11.97
CA GLY A 47 13.82 4.40 -11.74
C GLY A 47 15.21 3.90 -11.35
N LYS A 48 16.21 4.70 -11.68
CA LYS A 48 17.60 4.37 -11.33
C LYS A 48 17.83 4.58 -9.85
N ALA A 49 18.37 3.56 -9.16
CA ALA A 49 18.82 3.68 -7.78
C ALA A 49 19.79 4.87 -7.62
N ASN A 50 19.59 5.65 -6.58
CA ASN A 50 20.43 6.80 -6.23
C ASN A 50 21.36 6.53 -5.03
N THR A 51 21.38 5.29 -4.55
CA THR A 51 22.32 4.79 -3.54
C THR A 51 22.72 3.35 -3.85
N LYS A 52 23.81 2.87 -3.24
CA LYS A 52 24.23 1.45 -3.34
C LYS A 52 23.50 0.56 -2.33
N ALA A 53 22.82 1.14 -1.34
CA ALA A 53 22.22 0.41 -0.23
C ALA A 53 20.79 -0.08 -0.53
N PHE A 54 20.17 0.43 -1.59
CA PHE A 54 18.80 0.11 -1.99
C PHE A 54 18.74 -0.22 -3.48
N VAL A 55 17.78 -1.05 -3.85
CA VAL A 55 17.54 -1.44 -5.25
C VAL A 55 16.81 -0.33 -6.00
N GLY A 56 15.87 0.36 -5.31
CA GLY A 56 15.08 1.44 -5.86
C GLY A 56 15.66 2.83 -5.59
N TYR A 57 15.02 3.83 -6.18
CA TYR A 57 15.29 5.23 -5.86
C TYR A 57 14.81 5.53 -4.44
N VAL A 58 15.61 6.22 -3.63
CA VAL A 58 15.22 6.63 -2.28
C VAL A 58 15.10 8.14 -2.15
N SER A 59 14.11 8.54 -1.36
CA SER A 59 13.91 9.93 -0.94
C SER A 59 13.56 10.00 0.54
N TRP A 60 13.56 11.20 1.11
CA TRP A 60 13.01 11.44 2.44
C TRP A 60 11.69 12.20 2.32
N SER A 61 10.72 11.82 3.16
CA SER A 61 9.43 12.49 3.25
C SER A 61 9.15 12.89 4.69
N PRO A 62 8.73 14.15 4.96
CA PRO A 62 8.26 14.55 6.28
C PRO A 62 7.10 13.65 6.74
N LYS A 63 7.07 13.33 8.04
CA LYS A 63 6.08 12.42 8.65
C LYS A 63 4.64 12.77 8.28
N THR A 64 4.26 14.03 8.43
CA THR A 64 2.89 14.49 8.14
C THR A 64 2.50 14.34 6.68
N VAL A 65 3.44 14.52 5.77
CA VAL A 65 3.23 14.34 4.31
C VAL A 65 3.12 12.86 3.98
N PHE A 66 4.03 12.05 4.55
CA PHE A 66 4.05 10.61 4.35
C PHE A 66 2.75 9.94 4.83
N GLU A 67 2.34 10.21 6.07
CA GLU A 67 1.15 9.61 6.69
C GLU A 67 -0.17 10.01 6.01
N LYS A 68 -0.20 11.15 5.30
CA LYS A 68 -1.34 11.52 4.46
C LYS A 68 -1.41 10.70 3.17
N ALA A 69 -0.26 10.34 2.60
CA ALA A 69 -0.17 9.70 1.29
C ALA A 69 -0.17 8.17 1.36
N TYR A 70 0.39 7.60 2.41
CA TYR A 70 0.64 6.15 2.51
C TYR A 70 -0.04 5.53 3.72
N ARG A 71 -0.40 4.26 3.59
CA ARG A 71 -0.90 3.39 4.66
C ARG A 71 -0.10 2.11 4.67
N GLN A 72 0.12 1.55 5.86
CA GLN A 72 0.67 0.20 5.97
C GLN A 72 -0.28 -0.81 5.33
N ILE A 73 0.26 -1.86 4.72
CA ILE A 73 -0.53 -2.95 4.09
C ILE A 73 -1.44 -3.71 5.07
N LYS A 74 -1.33 -3.42 6.36
CA LYS A 74 -2.18 -3.97 7.45
C LYS A 74 -3.27 -2.99 7.92
N SER A 75 -3.39 -1.81 7.33
CA SER A 75 -4.33 -0.74 7.72
C SER A 75 -4.73 0.07 6.50
N LEU A 76 -5.29 -0.61 5.51
CA LEU A 76 -5.73 0.00 4.27
C LEU A 76 -7.19 0.46 4.38
N ASN A 77 -7.53 1.54 3.69
CA ASN A 77 -8.93 1.81 3.34
C ASN A 77 -9.35 0.92 2.16
N PHE A 78 -10.65 0.88 1.86
CA PHE A 78 -11.17 0.03 0.79
C PHE A 78 -10.62 0.39 -0.60
N GLY A 79 -10.39 1.66 -0.88
CA GLY A 79 -9.80 2.09 -2.16
C GLY A 79 -8.41 1.48 -2.38
N LEU A 80 -7.55 1.51 -1.36
CA LEU A 80 -6.22 0.88 -1.41
C LEU A 80 -6.31 -0.65 -1.44
N ALA A 81 -7.29 -1.25 -0.76
CA ALA A 81 -7.55 -2.69 -0.83
C ALA A 81 -7.93 -3.13 -2.26
N VAL A 82 -8.75 -2.33 -2.97
CA VAL A 82 -9.08 -2.58 -4.38
C VAL A 82 -7.83 -2.49 -5.26
N GLU A 83 -6.98 -1.50 -5.06
CA GLU A 83 -5.73 -1.39 -5.82
C GLU A 83 -4.77 -2.56 -5.55
N ALA A 84 -4.70 -3.03 -4.29
CA ALA A 84 -3.95 -4.24 -3.96
C ALA A 84 -4.51 -5.47 -4.69
N MET A 85 -5.84 -5.64 -4.73
CA MET A 85 -6.48 -6.74 -5.47
C MET A 85 -6.22 -6.67 -6.98
N LYS A 86 -6.18 -5.49 -7.58
CA LYS A 86 -5.80 -5.30 -8.99
C LYS A 86 -4.36 -5.76 -9.27
N GLN A 87 -3.49 -5.72 -8.27
CA GLN A 87 -2.12 -6.24 -8.34
C GLN A 87 -2.02 -7.74 -7.99
N GLY A 88 -3.17 -8.42 -7.80
CA GLY A 88 -3.23 -9.85 -7.53
C GLY A 88 -3.20 -10.23 -6.05
N ALA A 89 -3.22 -9.24 -5.13
CA ALA A 89 -3.25 -9.53 -3.71
C ALA A 89 -4.63 -10.04 -3.26
N LYS A 90 -4.64 -10.82 -2.18
CA LYS A 90 -5.83 -11.15 -1.39
C LYS A 90 -5.92 -10.15 -0.25
N VAL A 91 -7.13 -9.69 0.08
CA VAL A 91 -7.33 -8.74 1.19
C VAL A 91 -8.43 -9.22 2.13
N SER A 92 -8.31 -8.85 3.38
CA SER A 92 -9.26 -9.21 4.44
C SER A 92 -9.43 -8.04 5.40
N ARG A 93 -10.54 -8.02 6.13
CA ARG A 93 -10.75 -7.09 7.23
C ARG A 93 -10.42 -7.75 8.57
N SER A 94 -9.83 -6.99 9.48
CA SER A 94 -9.57 -7.47 10.86
C SER A 94 -10.86 -7.76 11.62
N GLY A 95 -11.96 -7.08 11.29
CA GLY A 95 -13.29 -7.26 11.89
C GLY A 95 -14.06 -8.49 11.40
N TRP A 96 -13.58 -9.24 10.43
CA TRP A 96 -14.27 -10.44 9.96
C TRP A 96 -14.03 -11.63 10.90
N ASN A 97 -15.10 -12.33 11.27
CA ASN A 97 -15.07 -13.38 12.29
C ASN A 97 -14.58 -14.75 11.79
N GLY A 98 -14.32 -14.91 10.50
CA GLY A 98 -13.92 -16.18 9.91
C GLY A 98 -12.42 -16.30 9.68
N LYS A 99 -11.84 -17.42 10.11
CA LYS A 99 -10.44 -17.73 9.79
C LYS A 99 -10.25 -17.86 8.29
N ASN A 100 -9.17 -17.24 7.79
CA ASN A 100 -8.77 -17.31 6.38
C ASN A 100 -9.81 -16.77 5.38
N MET A 101 -10.81 -16.02 5.83
CA MET A 101 -11.70 -15.28 4.94
C MET A 101 -10.92 -14.17 4.25
N HIS A 102 -11.10 -14.06 2.97
CA HIS A 102 -10.53 -12.96 2.18
C HIS A 102 -11.36 -12.71 0.93
N ILE A 103 -11.15 -11.56 0.33
CA ILE A 103 -11.63 -11.26 -1.01
C ILE A 103 -10.46 -11.11 -1.97
N GLN A 104 -10.72 -11.39 -3.22
CA GLN A 104 -9.77 -11.24 -4.32
C GLN A 104 -10.48 -10.83 -5.61
N LEU A 105 -9.75 -10.24 -6.53
CA LEU A 105 -10.25 -9.93 -7.85
C LEU A 105 -10.13 -11.18 -8.74
N VAL A 106 -11.25 -11.62 -9.30
CA VAL A 106 -11.27 -12.59 -10.40
C VAL A 106 -11.11 -11.80 -11.70
N SER A 107 -9.93 -11.91 -12.31
CA SER A 107 -9.56 -11.12 -13.48
C SER A 107 -10.05 -11.76 -14.79
N MET A 108 -10.12 -10.93 -15.84
CA MET A 108 -10.54 -11.42 -17.19
C MET A 108 -9.67 -12.55 -17.74
N SER A 109 -8.40 -12.62 -17.34
CA SER A 109 -7.48 -13.67 -17.80
C SER A 109 -7.85 -15.08 -17.33
N THR A 110 -8.68 -15.19 -16.29
CA THR A 110 -9.12 -16.47 -15.71
C THR A 110 -10.59 -16.78 -16.00
N LEU A 111 -11.32 -15.85 -16.63
CA LEU A 111 -12.73 -15.95 -16.91
C LEU A 111 -13.00 -16.41 -18.36
N PRO A 112 -14.13 -17.09 -18.62
CA PRO A 112 -14.58 -17.37 -19.98
C PRO A 112 -14.84 -16.08 -20.78
N PRO A 113 -14.78 -16.12 -22.12
CA PRO A 113 -15.10 -14.96 -22.95
C PRO A 113 -16.48 -14.37 -22.63
N GLY A 114 -16.58 -13.05 -22.60
CA GLY A 114 -17.82 -12.34 -22.34
C GLY A 114 -18.15 -12.11 -20.85
N HIS A 115 -17.33 -12.57 -19.92
CA HIS A 115 -17.49 -12.30 -18.50
C HIS A 115 -16.74 -11.02 -18.09
N LEU A 116 -17.31 -10.26 -17.16
CA LEU A 116 -16.65 -9.11 -16.53
C LEU A 116 -15.90 -9.56 -15.26
N PRO A 117 -14.79 -8.88 -14.92
CA PRO A 117 -14.11 -9.11 -13.65
C PRO A 117 -15.05 -8.85 -12.47
N TYR A 118 -14.91 -9.60 -11.40
CA TYR A 118 -15.69 -9.42 -10.18
C TYR A 118 -14.85 -9.72 -8.93
N ILE A 119 -15.31 -9.23 -7.80
CA ILE A 119 -14.70 -9.55 -6.51
C ILE A 119 -15.35 -10.81 -5.96
N GLU A 120 -14.53 -11.77 -5.58
CA GLU A 120 -14.91 -13.05 -5.01
C GLU A 120 -14.48 -13.12 -3.56
N MET A 121 -15.33 -13.67 -2.71
CA MET A 121 -15.01 -13.98 -1.31
C MET A 121 -14.71 -15.46 -1.17
N LYS A 122 -13.62 -15.79 -0.50
CA LYS A 122 -13.39 -17.08 0.12
C LYS A 122 -14.01 -17.08 1.51
N THR A 123 -14.99 -17.93 1.71
CA THR A 123 -15.70 -18.08 2.99
C THR A 123 -14.90 -18.91 3.99
N VAL A 124 -15.35 -18.95 5.26
CA VAL A 124 -14.70 -19.72 6.34
C VAL A 124 -14.68 -21.24 6.06
N ASP A 125 -15.70 -21.75 5.37
CA ASP A 125 -15.83 -23.16 4.96
C ASP A 125 -15.21 -23.45 3.60
N ASP A 126 -14.29 -22.60 3.13
CA ASP A 126 -13.50 -22.75 1.91
C ASP A 126 -14.31 -22.73 0.62
N LYS A 127 -15.48 -22.06 0.61
CA LYS A 127 -16.30 -21.84 -0.57
C LYS A 127 -15.96 -20.53 -1.25
N ARG A 128 -16.30 -20.40 -2.52
CA ARG A 128 -16.13 -19.19 -3.31
C ARG A 128 -17.49 -18.64 -3.71
N VAL A 129 -17.71 -17.35 -3.42
CA VAL A 129 -18.95 -16.67 -3.77
C VAL A 129 -18.64 -15.26 -4.29
N PRO A 130 -19.42 -14.74 -5.23
CA PRO A 130 -19.38 -13.32 -5.56
C PRO A 130 -19.62 -12.49 -4.29
N TRP A 131 -18.85 -11.41 -4.13
CA TRP A 131 -18.93 -10.57 -2.95
C TRP A 131 -19.49 -9.19 -3.28
N LEU A 132 -20.41 -8.72 -2.46
CA LEU A 132 -20.97 -7.38 -2.50
C LEU A 132 -20.55 -6.62 -1.25
N ALA A 133 -19.94 -5.46 -1.43
CA ALA A 133 -19.49 -4.62 -0.32
C ALA A 133 -20.67 -3.99 0.42
N SER A 134 -20.68 -4.11 1.74
CA SER A 134 -21.56 -3.32 2.61
C SER A 134 -21.01 -1.90 2.78
N GLN A 135 -21.84 -0.97 3.28
CA GLN A 135 -21.36 0.39 3.62
C GLN A 135 -20.23 0.35 4.66
N THR A 136 -20.36 -0.55 5.64
CA THR A 136 -19.33 -0.71 6.67
C THR A 136 -18.01 -1.25 6.11
N ASP A 137 -18.06 -2.09 5.06
CA ASP A 137 -16.86 -2.56 4.36
C ASP A 137 -16.21 -1.46 3.53
N LEU A 138 -17.01 -0.67 2.81
CA LEU A 138 -16.52 0.43 1.96
C LEU A 138 -15.83 1.53 2.78
N LEU A 139 -16.32 1.81 3.98
CA LEU A 139 -15.84 2.88 4.87
C LEU A 139 -14.82 2.40 5.90
N ALA A 140 -14.48 1.12 5.90
CA ALA A 140 -13.51 0.55 6.82
C ALA A 140 -12.07 0.97 6.49
N GLU A 141 -11.27 1.10 7.54
CA GLU A 141 -9.82 1.39 7.45
C GLU A 141 -8.96 0.28 8.07
N ASP A 142 -9.52 -0.91 8.21
CA ASP A 142 -8.89 -2.09 8.78
C ASP A 142 -8.62 -3.20 7.76
N TRP A 143 -8.62 -2.87 6.49
CA TRP A 143 -8.25 -3.79 5.42
C TRP A 143 -6.76 -4.11 5.48
N SER A 144 -6.43 -5.36 5.21
CA SER A 144 -5.04 -5.83 5.16
C SER A 144 -4.80 -6.78 4.00
N VAL A 145 -3.59 -6.75 3.47
CA VAL A 145 -3.14 -7.78 2.53
C VAL A 145 -2.89 -9.08 3.30
N VAL A 146 -3.47 -10.16 2.79
CA VAL A 146 -3.27 -11.51 3.32
C VAL A 146 -2.05 -12.11 2.65
N ASN A 147 -1.06 -12.48 3.45
CA ASN A 147 0.07 -13.28 2.98
C ASN A 147 -0.33 -14.76 3.07
N ASP A 148 -0.02 -15.50 2.01
CA ASP A 148 -0.18 -16.96 1.99
C ASP A 148 0.75 -17.65 2.97
#